data_def33b5c5ffc16c5e70526e7ec198219
#
_entry.id   def33b5c5ffc16c5e70526e7ec198219
#
_cell.length_a   1.000
_cell.length_b   1.000
_cell.length_c   1.000
_cell.angle_alpha   90.00
_cell.angle_beta   90.00
_cell.angle_gamma   90.00
#
_symmetry.space_group_name_H-M   'P 1'
#
loop_
_entity.id
_entity.type
_entity.pdbx_description
1 polymer ?
#
loop_
_entity_poly.entity_id
_entity_poly.type
_entity_poly.pdbx_seq_one_letter_code
_entity_poly.pdbx_strand_id
1 'polypeptide(L)'
;MATDIKSRKYKSQVTNKWIGSRYKGLNRHVDARTTEMGQIVSALKNDLTPAMNNWGDKYIEKKETEAGAKMDELHAQGWTTKKIQTAILNNVFPELSNHYVQNVVDTHSGRFEAANTIRQIEANLDSYDYKDGTKTIEEFWKKFLPNFKEASTEFTVGFSAVFNEWAADAKIKDAHNRAEHAHTVKIDKAINFMDTTTTIADIKNGNYFKKLMTLNDEMPIEGKDKAYFFDTNELNEEIALGHVLWLADTATTTEQLDKAIILLTQDRGKGKGKNELGSLANTYSKEARELILKINNKRRVLENDGRQAKADAEKEDVSAIFTELMTDIDVATAGGTKTRKRKHTE
;
A
#
# COMPACT_ATOMS: atom_id res chain seq x y z
N MET A 1 12.13 14.22 -9.24
CA MET A 1 12.82 14.93 -8.14
C MET A 1 13.15 13.90 -7.08
N ALA A 2 14.43 13.57 -6.93
CA ALA A 2 14.88 12.60 -5.92
C ALA A 2 14.92 13.33 -4.56
N THR A 3 14.10 12.91 -3.63
CA THR A 3 14.13 13.39 -2.26
C THR A 3 15.25 12.70 -1.51
N ASP A 4 16.26 13.47 -1.19
CA ASP A 4 17.45 13.13 -0.42
C ASP A 4 17.03 12.67 0.99
N ILE A 5 17.04 11.36 1.22
CA ILE A 5 16.80 10.78 2.54
C ILE A 5 18.08 10.97 3.34
N LYS A 6 18.16 12.11 4.05
CA LYS A 6 19.20 12.33 5.04
C LYS A 6 19.11 11.24 6.10
N SER A 7 20.09 10.34 6.11
CA SER A 7 20.29 9.38 7.20
C SER A 7 20.37 10.12 8.54
N ARG A 8 19.28 10.05 9.31
CA ARG A 8 19.32 10.56 10.70
C ARG A 8 20.26 9.64 11.48
N LYS A 9 21.42 10.16 11.84
CA LYS A 9 22.30 9.53 12.83
C LYS A 9 21.51 9.40 14.13
N TYR A 10 21.09 8.18 14.46
CA TYR A 10 20.51 7.86 15.75
C TYR A 10 21.56 8.11 16.82
N LYS A 11 21.45 9.19 17.55
CA LYS A 11 22.05 9.30 18.86
C LYS A 11 21.20 8.46 19.79
N SER A 12 21.72 7.32 20.21
CA SER A 12 21.14 6.51 21.27
C SER A 12 20.89 7.41 22.49
N GLN A 13 19.64 7.76 22.70
CA GLN A 13 19.20 8.41 23.94
C GLN A 13 18.81 7.38 25.01
N VAL A 14 19.38 6.20 24.97
CA VAL A 14 19.43 5.33 26.16
C VAL A 14 20.43 5.99 27.09
N THR A 15 19.96 7.07 27.63
CA THR A 15 20.75 7.96 28.46
C THR A 15 21.14 7.24 29.74
N ASN A 16 22.37 7.45 30.14
CA ASN A 16 23.04 7.24 31.42
C ASN A 16 22.21 7.41 32.71
N LYS A 17 20.95 7.78 32.63
CA LYS A 17 20.03 7.93 33.76
C LYS A 17 19.73 6.61 34.47
N TRP A 18 19.77 5.50 33.74
CA TRP A 18 19.46 4.16 34.29
C TRP A 18 20.65 3.49 34.97
N ILE A 19 21.86 3.71 34.45
CA ILE A 19 23.10 3.15 35.02
C ILE A 19 23.43 3.86 36.34
N GLY A 20 23.25 5.18 36.40
CA GLY A 20 23.49 5.94 37.62
C GLY A 20 22.58 5.61 38.81
N SER A 21 21.39 5.02 38.58
CA SER A 21 20.46 4.67 39.66
C SER A 21 20.79 3.38 40.37
N ARG A 22 21.41 2.39 39.72
CA ARG A 22 21.80 1.11 40.31
C ARG A 22 23.00 1.22 41.27
N TYR A 23 23.89 2.16 41.01
CA TYR A 23 25.07 2.38 41.89
C TYR A 23 24.85 3.31 43.08
N LYS A 24 23.75 4.06 43.10
CA LYS A 24 23.39 4.90 44.25
C LYS A 24 23.03 4.11 45.51
N GLY A 25 22.76 2.81 45.39
CA GLY A 25 22.40 1.94 46.50
C GLY A 25 23.56 1.40 47.33
N LEU A 26 24.79 1.43 46.79
CA LEU A 26 25.98 0.89 47.50
C LEU A 26 26.69 1.87 48.45
N ASN A 27 26.30 3.15 48.45
CA ASN A 27 26.89 4.18 49.28
C ASN A 27 26.12 4.48 50.57
N ARG A 28 25.21 3.62 51.01
CA ARG A 28 24.53 3.78 52.31
C ARG A 28 25.21 2.87 53.33
N HIS A 29 25.75 3.49 54.34
CA HIS A 29 26.35 3.01 55.58
C HIS A 29 27.87 2.95 55.65
N VAL A 30 28.48 4.14 55.79
CA VAL A 30 29.58 4.32 56.72
C VAL A 30 29.33 5.66 57.43
N ASP A 31 28.74 5.61 58.60
CA ASP A 31 28.67 6.74 59.54
C ASP A 31 30.08 6.96 60.13
N ALA A 32 30.85 7.77 59.47
CA ALA A 32 32.15 8.22 60.02
C ALA A 32 31.91 9.48 60.88
N ARG A 33 31.50 9.22 62.11
CA ARG A 33 31.53 10.29 63.16
C ARG A 33 32.87 10.31 63.85
N THR A 34 33.56 11.42 63.69
CA THR A 34 34.51 12.00 64.64
C THR A 34 35.77 11.22 65.01
N THR A 35 36.71 11.14 64.07
CA THR A 35 38.18 11.04 64.40
C THR A 35 38.94 11.53 63.13
N GLU A 36 40.24 11.88 63.31
CA GLU A 36 41.11 12.21 62.14
C GLU A 36 41.02 11.20 60.99
N MET A 37 40.80 9.95 61.31
CA MET A 37 40.52 8.91 60.34
C MET A 37 39.21 9.14 59.59
N GLY A 38 38.21 9.70 60.24
CA GLY A 38 36.93 10.08 59.57
C GLY A 38 37.10 11.26 58.61
N GLN A 39 38.01 12.18 58.87
CA GLN A 39 38.34 13.25 57.94
C GLN A 39 39.15 12.77 56.74
N ILE A 40 40.10 11.83 56.95
CA ILE A 40 40.86 11.17 55.88
C ILE A 40 39.91 10.34 55.01
N VAL A 41 39.01 9.57 55.63
CA VAL A 41 37.99 8.80 54.91
C VAL A 41 37.01 9.72 54.15
N SER A 42 36.68 10.87 54.74
CA SER A 42 35.81 11.87 54.09
C SER A 42 36.53 12.59 52.94
N ALA A 43 37.79 12.91 53.06
CA ALA A 43 38.60 13.48 51.97
C ALA A 43 38.82 12.46 50.85
N LEU A 44 39.16 11.20 51.19
CA LEU A 44 39.26 10.09 50.27
C LEU A 44 37.91 9.84 49.57
N LYS A 45 36.79 9.94 50.29
CA LYS A 45 35.47 9.79 49.74
C LYS A 45 35.08 10.93 48.80
N ASN A 46 35.45 12.13 49.10
CA ASN A 46 35.12 13.32 48.32
C ASN A 46 35.99 13.45 47.05
N ASP A 47 37.25 13.02 47.09
CA ASP A 47 38.20 13.20 45.98
C ASP A 47 38.43 11.90 45.17
N LEU A 48 38.55 10.73 45.84
CA LEU A 48 38.78 9.45 45.18
C LEU A 48 37.49 8.77 44.69
N THR A 49 36.40 8.89 45.44
CA THR A 49 35.15 8.23 45.04
C THR A 49 34.58 8.81 43.74
N PRO A 50 34.55 10.15 43.52
CA PRO A 50 34.15 10.70 42.24
C PRO A 50 35.12 10.35 41.10
N ALA A 51 36.44 10.32 41.37
CA ALA A 51 37.43 9.93 40.37
C ALA A 51 37.35 8.43 40.00
N MET A 52 37.18 7.56 41.01
CA MET A 52 36.97 6.10 40.78
C MET A 52 35.64 5.81 40.10
N ASN A 53 34.56 6.50 40.45
CA ASN A 53 33.27 6.35 39.77
C ASN A 53 33.39 6.84 38.31
N ASN A 54 34.02 7.97 38.07
CA ASN A 54 34.23 8.46 36.69
C ASN A 54 35.14 7.53 35.88
N TRP A 55 36.17 6.93 36.49
CA TRP A 55 36.99 5.92 35.82
C TRP A 55 36.21 4.62 35.57
N GLY A 56 35.44 4.16 36.57
CA GLY A 56 34.57 3.01 36.44
C GLY A 56 33.54 3.18 35.31
N ASP A 57 32.87 4.35 35.29
CA ASP A 57 31.89 4.68 34.27
C ASP A 57 32.52 4.72 32.88
N LYS A 58 33.69 5.33 32.71
CA LYS A 58 34.43 5.34 31.43
C LYS A 58 34.89 3.94 31.00
N TYR A 59 35.32 3.11 31.96
CA TYR A 59 35.71 1.73 31.66
C TYR A 59 34.54 0.92 31.20
N ILE A 60 33.39 1.03 31.85
CA ILE A 60 32.16 0.34 31.46
C ILE A 60 31.69 0.83 30.08
N GLU A 61 31.63 2.14 29.86
CA GLU A 61 31.28 2.74 28.56
C GLU A 61 32.17 2.25 27.43
N LYS A 62 33.50 2.16 27.69
CA LYS A 62 34.43 1.61 26.72
C LYS A 62 34.14 0.11 26.42
N LYS A 63 33.86 -0.67 27.46
CA LYS A 63 33.55 -2.12 27.29
C LYS A 63 32.20 -2.34 26.60
N GLU A 64 31.20 -1.53 26.87
CA GLU A 64 29.92 -1.55 26.18
C GLU A 64 30.08 -1.19 24.70
N THR A 65 30.90 -0.19 24.39
CA THR A 65 31.18 0.20 23.01
C THR A 65 31.94 -0.90 22.25
N GLU A 66 32.97 -1.50 22.87
CA GLU A 66 33.73 -2.62 22.30
C GLU A 66 32.82 -3.85 22.05
N ALA A 67 31.94 -4.17 23.01
CA ALA A 67 30.99 -5.27 22.88
C ALA A 67 29.96 -5.01 21.78
N GLY A 68 29.43 -3.79 21.69
CA GLY A 68 28.50 -3.41 20.63
C GLY A 68 29.13 -3.56 19.24
N ALA A 69 30.35 -3.04 19.07
CA ALA A 69 31.09 -3.17 17.82
C ALA A 69 31.38 -4.66 17.46
N LYS A 70 31.70 -5.48 18.46
CA LYS A 70 31.92 -6.92 18.23
C LYS A 70 30.65 -7.66 17.86
N MET A 71 29.51 -7.31 18.46
CA MET A 71 28.22 -7.85 18.08
C MET A 71 27.85 -7.50 16.63
N ASP A 72 28.07 -6.25 16.23
CA ASP A 72 27.81 -5.82 14.86
C ASP A 72 28.73 -6.54 13.87
N GLU A 73 30.02 -6.73 14.19
CA GLU A 73 30.96 -7.51 13.38
C GLU A 73 30.50 -8.95 13.19
N LEU A 74 30.11 -9.63 14.27
CA LEU A 74 29.66 -11.03 14.22
C LEU A 74 28.38 -11.16 13.38
N HIS A 75 27.44 -10.25 13.54
CA HIS A 75 26.23 -10.25 12.71
C HIS A 75 26.53 -9.97 11.24
N ALA A 76 27.47 -9.08 10.95
CA ALA A 76 27.93 -8.83 9.57
C ALA A 76 28.63 -10.06 8.95
N GLN A 77 29.28 -10.89 9.76
CA GLN A 77 29.85 -12.18 9.35
C GLN A 77 28.80 -13.30 9.21
N GLY A 78 27.52 -13.00 9.43
CA GLY A 78 26.41 -13.97 9.31
C GLY A 78 26.18 -14.85 10.55
N TRP A 79 26.73 -14.46 11.69
CA TRP A 79 26.42 -15.15 12.94
C TRP A 79 25.00 -14.82 13.39
N THR A 80 24.22 -15.86 13.68
CA THR A 80 22.88 -15.67 14.27
C THR A 80 23.00 -15.44 15.78
N THR A 81 22.00 -14.75 16.35
CA THR A 81 21.91 -14.53 17.81
C THR A 81 22.14 -15.81 18.60
N LYS A 82 21.51 -16.92 18.20
CA LYS A 82 21.67 -18.22 18.86
C LYS A 82 23.10 -18.75 18.80
N LYS A 83 23.82 -18.61 17.68
CA LYS A 83 25.22 -19.00 17.56
C LYS A 83 26.12 -18.15 18.44
N ILE A 84 25.87 -16.85 18.50
CA ILE A 84 26.64 -15.92 19.36
C ILE A 84 26.43 -16.27 20.82
N GLN A 85 25.17 -16.46 21.25
CA GLN A 85 24.86 -16.87 22.63
C GLN A 85 25.55 -18.19 23.01
N THR A 86 25.50 -19.19 22.13
CA THR A 86 26.21 -20.45 22.36
C THR A 86 27.71 -20.27 22.47
N ALA A 87 28.30 -19.41 21.65
CA ALA A 87 29.73 -19.11 21.68
C ALA A 87 30.14 -18.35 22.96
N ILE A 88 29.30 -17.43 23.45
CA ILE A 88 29.48 -16.74 24.72
C ILE A 88 29.44 -17.73 25.88
N LEU A 89 28.47 -18.64 25.92
CA LEU A 89 28.37 -19.68 26.94
C LEU A 89 29.58 -20.61 26.91
N ASN A 90 30.16 -20.90 25.77
CA ASN A 90 31.37 -21.69 25.61
C ASN A 90 32.66 -20.86 25.78
N ASN A 91 32.57 -19.63 26.23
CA ASN A 91 33.69 -18.72 26.47
C ASN A 91 34.58 -18.49 25.22
N VAL A 92 33.99 -18.56 24.01
CA VAL A 92 34.69 -18.30 22.75
C VAL A 92 34.97 -16.80 22.58
N PHE A 93 34.09 -15.98 23.14
CA PHE A 93 34.22 -14.51 23.17
C PHE A 93 34.21 -14.02 24.61
N PRO A 94 35.36 -14.10 25.33
CA PRO A 94 35.44 -13.69 26.73
C PRO A 94 35.03 -12.24 26.95
N GLU A 95 35.28 -11.37 25.96
CA GLU A 95 34.89 -9.96 26.00
C GLU A 95 33.39 -9.75 26.05
N LEU A 96 32.57 -10.67 25.50
CA LEU A 96 31.11 -10.63 25.50
C LEU A 96 30.50 -11.39 26.69
N SER A 97 31.27 -12.21 27.39
CA SER A 97 30.79 -13.01 28.53
C SER A 97 30.74 -12.22 29.84
N ASN A 98 31.27 -11.00 29.87
CA ASN A 98 31.30 -10.17 31.05
C ASN A 98 29.87 -9.65 31.35
N HIS A 99 29.43 -9.78 32.61
CA HIS A 99 28.10 -9.34 33.03
C HIS A 99 27.83 -7.85 32.81
N TYR A 100 28.86 -6.99 32.77
CA TYR A 100 28.71 -5.56 32.47
C TYR A 100 28.28 -5.28 31.04
N VAL A 101 28.60 -6.16 30.09
CA VAL A 101 28.24 -6.00 28.69
C VAL A 101 27.04 -6.83 28.26
N GLN A 102 26.51 -7.69 29.14
CA GLN A 102 25.38 -8.55 28.82
C GLN A 102 24.16 -7.78 28.35
N ASN A 103 23.86 -6.65 28.94
CA ASN A 103 22.77 -5.76 28.54
C ASN A 103 22.94 -5.25 27.10
N VAL A 104 24.18 -4.94 26.72
CA VAL A 104 24.51 -4.48 25.36
C VAL A 104 24.38 -5.64 24.38
N VAL A 105 24.90 -6.81 24.72
CA VAL A 105 24.77 -8.04 23.91
C VAL A 105 23.31 -8.37 23.67
N ASP A 106 22.47 -8.34 24.70
CA ASP A 106 21.04 -8.62 24.60
C ASP A 106 20.32 -7.55 23.75
N THR A 107 20.63 -6.27 23.94
CA THR A 107 20.05 -5.20 23.16
C THR A 107 20.40 -5.29 21.67
N HIS A 108 21.66 -5.55 21.33
CA HIS A 108 22.09 -5.76 19.94
C HIS A 108 21.46 -7.01 19.33
N SER A 109 21.38 -8.11 20.10
CA SER A 109 20.69 -9.32 19.69
C SER A 109 19.22 -9.06 19.38
N GLY A 110 18.53 -8.26 20.20
CA GLY A 110 17.15 -7.85 19.96
C GLY A 110 17.00 -7.03 18.68
N ARG A 111 17.88 -6.05 18.46
CA ARG A 111 17.87 -5.23 17.21
C ARG A 111 18.10 -6.08 15.97
N PHE A 112 19.05 -7.01 16.03
CA PHE A 112 19.34 -7.91 14.92
C PHE A 112 18.15 -8.83 14.62
N GLU A 113 17.52 -9.38 15.65
CA GLU A 113 16.34 -10.24 15.50
C GLU A 113 15.15 -9.44 14.94
N ALA A 114 14.98 -8.18 15.34
CA ALA A 114 13.98 -7.30 14.75
C ALA A 114 14.22 -7.09 13.25
N ALA A 115 15.47 -6.79 12.86
CA ALA A 115 15.82 -6.63 11.45
C ALA A 115 15.61 -7.92 10.63
N ASN A 116 15.87 -9.09 11.21
CA ASN A 116 15.61 -10.38 10.57
C ASN A 116 14.09 -10.63 10.45
N THR A 117 13.33 -10.35 11.49
CA THR A 117 11.87 -10.46 11.49
C THR A 117 11.25 -9.57 10.43
N ILE A 118 11.70 -8.31 10.34
CA ILE A 118 11.27 -7.37 9.31
C ILE A 118 11.52 -7.93 7.91
N ARG A 119 12.74 -8.42 7.63
CA ARG A 119 13.05 -9.02 6.33
C ARG A 119 12.18 -10.22 6.00
N GLN A 120 11.87 -11.06 6.99
CA GLN A 120 10.96 -12.20 6.80
C GLN A 120 9.53 -11.73 6.48
N ILE A 121 9.04 -10.69 7.17
CA ILE A 121 7.72 -10.11 6.89
C ILE A 121 7.70 -9.52 5.49
N GLU A 122 8.71 -8.71 5.13
CA GLU A 122 8.81 -8.07 3.82
C GLU A 122 8.89 -9.07 2.67
N ALA A 123 9.66 -10.16 2.85
CA ALA A 123 9.74 -11.25 1.88
C ALA A 123 8.42 -12.01 1.69
N ASN A 124 7.47 -11.88 2.61
CA ASN A 124 6.16 -12.54 2.56
C ASN A 124 5.00 -11.55 2.37
N LEU A 125 5.27 -10.25 2.19
CA LEU A 125 4.22 -9.22 2.03
C LEU A 125 3.30 -9.50 0.84
N ASP A 126 3.80 -10.12 -0.23
CA ASP A 126 2.99 -10.50 -1.39
C ASP A 126 1.85 -11.47 -1.02
N SER A 127 1.98 -12.19 0.10
CA SER A 127 0.93 -13.07 0.63
C SER A 127 -0.10 -12.35 1.50
N TYR A 128 0.10 -11.07 1.77
CA TYR A 128 -0.82 -10.22 2.51
C TYR A 128 -1.75 -9.48 1.56
N ASP A 129 -3.04 -9.75 1.66
CA ASP A 129 -4.06 -9.05 0.87
C ASP A 129 -4.69 -7.93 1.71
N TYR A 130 -4.25 -6.69 1.48
CA TYR A 130 -4.83 -5.51 2.13
C TYR A 130 -6.28 -5.22 1.67
N LYS A 131 -6.73 -5.83 0.57
CA LYS A 131 -8.10 -5.70 0.05
C LYS A 131 -9.09 -6.55 0.86
N ASP A 132 -8.57 -7.60 1.51
CA ASP A 132 -9.34 -8.38 2.48
C ASP A 132 -9.55 -7.56 3.76
N GLY A 133 -10.72 -6.92 3.88
CA GLY A 133 -11.07 -6.09 5.04
C GLY A 133 -11.11 -6.81 6.38
N THR A 134 -11.04 -8.16 6.39
CA THR A 134 -11.12 -8.98 7.61
C THR A 134 -9.77 -9.16 8.31
N LYS A 135 -8.64 -8.93 7.62
CA LYS A 135 -7.30 -9.13 8.17
C LYS A 135 -6.54 -7.81 8.25
N THR A 136 -5.89 -7.58 9.36
CA THR A 136 -5.01 -6.43 9.56
C THR A 136 -3.55 -6.79 9.27
N ILE A 137 -2.72 -5.81 8.94
CA ILE A 137 -1.27 -6.00 8.80
C ILE A 137 -0.65 -6.51 10.11
N GLU A 138 -1.23 -6.14 11.26
CA GLU A 138 -0.80 -6.62 12.58
C GLU A 138 -1.02 -8.12 12.75
N GLU A 139 -2.16 -8.64 12.33
CA GLU A 139 -2.44 -10.08 12.35
C GLU A 139 -1.53 -10.84 11.40
N PHE A 140 -1.18 -10.22 10.27
CA PHE A 140 -0.27 -10.81 9.32
C PHE A 140 1.13 -10.98 9.91
N TRP A 141 1.72 -9.97 10.52
CA TRP A 141 3.09 -10.07 11.02
C TRP A 141 3.23 -10.82 12.36
N LYS A 142 2.15 -10.96 13.15
CA LYS A 142 2.19 -11.70 14.44
C LYS A 142 2.80 -13.09 14.32
N LYS A 143 2.61 -13.77 13.18
CA LYS A 143 3.14 -15.13 12.95
C LYS A 143 4.66 -15.18 12.78
N PHE A 144 5.30 -14.03 12.54
CA PHE A 144 6.75 -13.92 12.38
C PHE A 144 7.46 -13.44 13.65
N LEU A 145 6.70 -12.92 14.62
CA LEU A 145 7.29 -12.40 15.85
C LEU A 145 7.95 -13.54 16.66
N PRO A 146 9.14 -13.27 17.22
CA PRO A 146 9.80 -14.24 18.09
C PRO A 146 9.00 -14.45 19.40
N ASN A 147 9.28 -15.57 20.07
CA ASN A 147 8.71 -15.83 21.38
C ASN A 147 9.46 -15.03 22.46
N PHE A 148 8.81 -14.04 23.04
CA PHE A 148 9.39 -13.16 24.07
C PHE A 148 9.30 -13.72 25.50
N LYS A 149 8.72 -14.91 25.73
CA LYS A 149 8.49 -15.43 27.10
C LYS A 149 9.77 -15.60 27.90
N GLU A 150 10.86 -15.96 27.24
CA GLU A 150 12.17 -16.19 27.85
C GLU A 150 13.20 -15.11 27.51
N ALA A 151 12.77 -14.06 26.82
CA ALA A 151 13.66 -12.97 26.41
C ALA A 151 13.96 -12.03 27.59
N SER A 152 15.19 -11.51 27.64
CA SER A 152 15.54 -10.45 28.60
C SER A 152 14.81 -9.17 28.28
N THR A 153 14.71 -8.30 29.28
CA THR A 153 14.14 -6.96 29.11
C THR A 153 14.93 -6.17 28.05
N GLU A 154 16.25 -6.28 28.09
CA GLU A 154 17.17 -5.59 27.19
C GLU A 154 17.01 -6.07 25.75
N PHE A 155 16.84 -7.37 25.54
CA PHE A 155 16.50 -7.93 24.24
C PHE A 155 15.18 -7.36 23.71
N THR A 156 14.15 -7.34 24.55
CA THR A 156 12.83 -6.82 24.18
C THR A 156 12.89 -5.33 23.84
N VAL A 157 13.68 -4.53 24.61
CA VAL A 157 13.91 -3.11 24.33
C VAL A 157 14.63 -2.94 22.99
N GLY A 158 15.69 -3.72 22.75
CA GLY A 158 16.43 -3.68 21.49
C GLY A 158 15.54 -4.05 20.30
N PHE A 159 14.75 -5.10 20.40
CA PHE A 159 13.80 -5.51 19.38
C PHE A 159 12.76 -4.42 19.11
N SER A 160 12.11 -3.93 20.15
CA SER A 160 11.05 -2.94 20.03
C SER A 160 11.54 -1.61 19.45
N ALA A 161 12.79 -1.23 19.71
CA ALA A 161 13.36 0.01 19.18
C ALA A 161 13.44 0.03 17.66
N VAL A 162 13.67 -1.12 17.02
CA VAL A 162 13.74 -1.26 15.56
C VAL A 162 12.38 -1.64 14.98
N PHE A 163 11.73 -2.63 15.59
CA PHE A 163 10.47 -3.17 15.07
C PHE A 163 9.33 -2.15 15.11
N ASN A 164 9.20 -1.38 16.20
CA ASN A 164 8.09 -0.44 16.34
C ASN A 164 8.14 0.72 15.32
N GLU A 165 9.34 1.16 14.94
CA GLU A 165 9.50 2.19 13.90
C GLU A 165 8.99 1.65 12.55
N TRP A 166 9.48 0.48 12.16
CA TRP A 166 9.03 -0.18 10.93
C TRP A 166 7.53 -0.50 10.99
N ALA A 167 7.02 -1.00 12.12
CA ALA A 167 5.62 -1.34 12.30
C ALA A 167 4.70 -0.13 12.17
N ALA A 168 5.13 1.04 12.67
CA ALA A 168 4.38 2.28 12.50
C ALA A 168 4.28 2.68 11.01
N ASP A 169 5.39 2.62 10.28
CA ASP A 169 5.42 2.92 8.85
C ASP A 169 4.61 1.91 8.03
N ALA A 170 4.69 0.62 8.36
CA ALA A 170 3.90 -0.42 7.71
C ALA A 170 2.39 -0.25 7.91
N LYS A 171 1.96 0.15 9.12
CA LYS A 171 0.55 0.48 9.40
C LYS A 171 0.07 1.68 8.61
N ILE A 172 0.87 2.73 8.49
CA ILE A 172 0.53 3.92 7.70
C ILE A 172 0.36 3.55 6.23
N LYS A 173 1.29 2.75 5.68
CA LYS A 173 1.20 2.25 4.30
C LYS A 173 -0.03 1.37 4.09
N ASP A 174 -0.33 0.45 5.01
CA ASP A 174 -1.50 -0.40 4.94
C ASP A 174 -2.80 0.42 4.96
N ALA A 175 -2.89 1.38 5.88
CA ALA A 175 -4.04 2.29 5.97
C ALA A 175 -4.22 3.11 4.68
N HIS A 176 -3.12 3.60 4.10
CA HIS A 176 -3.15 4.33 2.83
C HIS A 176 -3.62 3.43 1.68
N ASN A 177 -3.02 2.25 1.51
CA ASN A 177 -3.40 1.29 0.46
C ASN A 177 -4.88 0.87 0.58
N ARG A 178 -5.37 0.65 1.79
CA ARG A 178 -6.79 0.35 2.05
C ARG A 178 -7.69 1.51 1.70
N ALA A 179 -7.29 2.73 2.06
CA ALA A 179 -8.07 3.93 1.73
C ALA A 179 -8.12 4.15 0.21
N GLU A 180 -7.00 4.01 -0.49
CA GLU A 180 -6.94 4.10 -1.95
C GLU A 180 -7.80 3.01 -2.62
N HIS A 181 -7.69 1.76 -2.14
CA HIS A 181 -8.52 0.67 -2.67
C HIS A 181 -10.00 0.93 -2.43
N ALA A 182 -10.39 1.34 -1.21
CA ALA A 182 -11.76 1.67 -0.89
C ALA A 182 -12.29 2.83 -1.76
N HIS A 183 -11.43 3.85 -1.99
CA HIS A 183 -11.75 4.95 -2.90
C HIS A 183 -11.98 4.45 -4.33
N THR A 184 -11.06 3.66 -4.87
CA THR A 184 -11.18 3.08 -6.22
C THR A 184 -12.47 2.25 -6.37
N VAL A 185 -12.74 1.35 -5.41
CA VAL A 185 -13.96 0.53 -5.43
C VAL A 185 -15.23 1.40 -5.42
N LYS A 186 -15.22 2.50 -4.68
CA LYS A 186 -16.36 3.42 -4.64
C LYS A 186 -16.51 4.19 -5.96
N ILE A 187 -15.41 4.66 -6.57
CA ILE A 187 -15.43 5.30 -7.89
C ILE A 187 -15.95 4.31 -8.94
N ASP A 188 -15.48 3.08 -8.98
CA ASP A 188 -15.93 2.06 -9.92
C ASP A 188 -17.43 1.76 -9.77
N LYS A 189 -17.93 1.65 -8.53
CA LYS A 189 -19.36 1.50 -8.27
C LYS A 189 -20.16 2.70 -8.78
N ALA A 190 -19.67 3.91 -8.55
CA ALA A 190 -20.31 5.13 -9.04
C ALA A 190 -20.34 5.19 -10.58
N ILE A 191 -19.23 4.84 -11.24
CA ILE A 191 -19.16 4.77 -12.70
C ILE A 191 -20.16 3.77 -13.24
N ASN A 192 -20.20 2.55 -12.71
CA ASN A 192 -21.14 1.51 -13.12
C ASN A 192 -22.60 1.94 -12.93
N PHE A 193 -22.91 2.58 -11.81
CA PHE A 193 -24.25 3.12 -11.54
C PHE A 193 -24.60 4.21 -12.54
N MET A 194 -23.71 5.15 -12.79
CA MET A 194 -23.92 6.23 -13.76
C MET A 194 -24.04 5.69 -15.18
N ASP A 195 -23.26 4.69 -15.58
CA ASP A 195 -23.39 4.09 -16.91
C ASP A 195 -24.74 3.42 -17.14
N THR A 196 -25.23 2.68 -16.13
CA THR A 196 -26.50 1.96 -16.23
C THR A 196 -27.72 2.87 -16.11
N THR A 197 -27.60 4.02 -15.44
CA THR A 197 -28.75 4.89 -15.12
C THR A 197 -28.81 6.17 -15.96
N THR A 198 -27.79 6.48 -16.80
CA THR A 198 -27.75 7.69 -17.62
C THR A 198 -27.73 7.40 -19.10
N THR A 199 -28.58 8.08 -19.84
CA THR A 199 -28.65 8.03 -21.29
C THR A 199 -27.81 9.15 -21.92
N ILE A 200 -27.55 9.06 -23.26
CA ILE A 200 -26.93 10.15 -24.00
C ILE A 200 -27.76 11.44 -23.91
N ALA A 201 -29.09 11.34 -23.88
CA ALA A 201 -29.97 12.50 -23.72
C ALA A 201 -29.78 13.19 -22.35
N ASP A 202 -29.61 12.40 -21.27
CA ASP A 202 -29.31 12.93 -19.93
C ASP A 202 -27.99 13.71 -19.92
N ILE A 203 -26.95 13.18 -20.59
CA ILE A 203 -25.67 13.86 -20.68
C ILE A 203 -25.84 15.19 -21.43
N LYS A 204 -26.43 15.16 -22.62
CA LYS A 204 -26.66 16.36 -23.44
C LYS A 204 -27.46 17.45 -22.73
N ASN A 205 -28.40 17.05 -21.90
CA ASN A 205 -29.25 17.98 -21.14
C ASN A 205 -28.60 18.43 -19.80
N GLY A 206 -27.35 18.07 -19.52
CA GLY A 206 -26.66 18.39 -18.27
C GLY A 206 -27.19 17.65 -17.04
N ASN A 207 -28.05 16.65 -17.21
CA ASN A 207 -28.62 15.87 -16.10
C ASN A 207 -27.58 14.94 -15.49
N TYR A 208 -26.56 14.52 -16.24
CA TYR A 208 -25.47 13.68 -15.73
C TYR A 208 -24.82 14.29 -14.48
N PHE A 209 -24.36 15.54 -14.58
CA PHE A 209 -23.69 16.20 -13.45
C PHE A 209 -24.65 16.54 -12.30
N LYS A 210 -25.92 16.84 -12.60
CA LYS A 210 -26.95 16.97 -11.57
C LYS A 210 -27.14 15.67 -10.81
N LYS A 211 -27.17 14.54 -11.52
CA LYS A 211 -27.32 13.21 -10.94
C LYS A 211 -26.10 12.82 -10.10
N LEU A 212 -24.88 13.16 -10.53
CA LEU A 212 -23.68 12.99 -9.70
C LEU A 212 -23.80 13.73 -8.35
N MET A 213 -24.35 14.93 -8.34
CA MET A 213 -24.56 15.68 -7.08
C MET A 213 -25.59 15.07 -6.15
N THR A 214 -26.51 14.26 -6.68
CA THR A 214 -27.53 13.53 -5.90
C THR A 214 -27.20 12.06 -5.72
N LEU A 215 -26.03 11.63 -6.14
CA LEU A 215 -25.63 10.22 -6.17
C LEU A 215 -25.68 9.54 -4.79
N ASN A 216 -25.44 10.29 -3.71
CA ASN A 216 -25.58 9.80 -2.35
C ASN A 216 -27.00 9.29 -2.02
N ASP A 217 -28.02 9.90 -2.63
CA ASP A 217 -29.43 9.55 -2.37
C ASP A 217 -29.87 8.38 -3.24
N GLU A 218 -29.31 8.24 -4.43
CA GLU A 218 -29.73 7.27 -5.43
C GLU A 218 -28.93 5.97 -5.39
N MET A 219 -27.64 6.03 -5.03
CA MET A 219 -26.76 4.87 -5.01
C MET A 219 -26.89 4.09 -3.70
N PRO A 220 -27.20 2.79 -3.73
CA PRO A 220 -27.29 1.97 -2.53
C PRO A 220 -25.89 1.70 -1.97
N ILE A 221 -25.40 2.62 -1.14
CA ILE A 221 -24.12 2.47 -0.41
C ILE A 221 -24.47 2.04 1.02
N GLU A 222 -23.94 0.91 1.45
CA GLU A 222 -24.06 0.44 2.82
C GLU A 222 -23.04 1.14 3.73
N GLY A 223 -23.49 1.58 4.92
CA GLY A 223 -22.64 2.07 5.99
C GLY A 223 -22.76 3.55 6.35
N LYS A 224 -22.02 3.94 7.39
CA LYS A 224 -22.05 5.30 7.98
C LYS A 224 -21.37 6.38 7.12
N ASP A 225 -20.54 5.99 6.15
CA ASP A 225 -19.77 6.90 5.30
C ASP A 225 -20.55 7.44 4.10
N LYS A 226 -21.87 7.14 4.04
CA LYS A 226 -22.75 7.53 2.96
C LYS A 226 -22.82 9.05 2.71
N ALA A 227 -22.71 9.84 3.77
CA ALA A 227 -23.02 11.26 3.74
C ALA A 227 -21.94 12.17 3.11
N TYR A 228 -20.69 11.71 2.96
CA TYR A 228 -19.56 12.58 2.60
C TYR A 228 -18.90 12.25 1.27
N PHE A 229 -19.30 11.18 0.63
CA PHE A 229 -18.49 10.56 -0.41
C PHE A 229 -18.55 11.27 -1.78
N PHE A 230 -19.68 11.88 -2.14
CA PHE A 230 -19.84 12.56 -3.45
C PHE A 230 -20.11 14.06 -3.29
N ASP A 231 -19.51 14.68 -2.28
CA ASP A 231 -19.84 16.04 -1.87
C ASP A 231 -18.98 17.13 -2.53
N THR A 232 -17.87 16.75 -3.17
CA THR A 232 -16.97 17.73 -3.80
C THR A 232 -17.07 17.73 -5.31
N ASN A 233 -16.81 18.89 -5.93
CA ASN A 233 -16.75 19.00 -7.38
C ASN A 233 -15.58 18.15 -7.95
N GLU A 234 -14.45 18.11 -7.23
CA GLU A 234 -13.27 17.34 -7.60
C GLU A 234 -13.59 15.85 -7.71
N LEU A 235 -14.34 15.30 -6.76
CA LEU A 235 -14.74 13.91 -6.80
C LEU A 235 -15.72 13.62 -7.93
N ASN A 236 -16.68 14.53 -8.18
CA ASN A 236 -17.59 14.40 -9.30
C ASN A 236 -16.86 14.49 -10.65
N GLU A 237 -15.81 15.28 -10.75
CA GLU A 237 -14.92 15.34 -11.92
C GLU A 237 -14.13 14.04 -12.09
N GLU A 238 -13.60 13.48 -11.00
CA GLU A 238 -12.89 12.19 -11.00
C GLU A 238 -13.78 11.05 -11.48
N ILE A 239 -15.02 10.97 -10.99
CA ILE A 239 -16.00 9.97 -11.44
C ILE A 239 -16.32 10.18 -12.93
N ALA A 240 -16.54 11.40 -13.38
CA ALA A 240 -16.88 11.69 -14.76
C ALA A 240 -15.71 11.36 -15.70
N LEU A 241 -14.47 11.73 -15.35
CA LEU A 241 -13.28 11.36 -16.12
C LEU A 241 -13.04 9.85 -16.11
N GLY A 242 -13.17 9.21 -14.96
CA GLY A 242 -13.10 7.75 -14.84
C GLY A 242 -14.13 7.05 -15.73
N HIS A 243 -15.37 7.58 -15.80
CA HIS A 243 -16.41 7.05 -16.67
C HIS A 243 -16.05 7.23 -18.16
N VAL A 244 -15.51 8.38 -18.56
CA VAL A 244 -15.02 8.57 -19.95
C VAL A 244 -13.92 7.58 -20.28
N LEU A 245 -12.95 7.38 -19.37
CA LEU A 245 -11.87 6.43 -19.55
C LEU A 245 -12.40 5.00 -19.65
N TRP A 246 -13.29 4.62 -18.75
CA TRP A 246 -13.93 3.30 -18.76
C TRP A 246 -14.67 3.03 -20.07
N LEU A 247 -15.47 3.99 -20.58
CA LEU A 247 -16.12 3.88 -21.88
C LEU A 247 -15.11 3.76 -23.03
N ALA A 248 -14.02 4.55 -22.99
CA ALA A 248 -12.97 4.46 -24.00
C ALA A 248 -12.30 3.06 -24.04
N ASP A 249 -12.18 2.41 -22.89
CA ASP A 249 -11.56 1.08 -22.77
C ASP A 249 -12.54 -0.07 -23.11
N THR A 250 -13.75 0.00 -22.60
CA THR A 250 -14.70 -1.12 -22.62
C THR A 250 -15.74 -1.04 -23.75
N ALA A 251 -15.88 0.11 -24.43
CA ALA A 251 -16.89 0.30 -25.47
C ALA A 251 -16.82 -0.79 -26.54
N THR A 252 -17.98 -1.37 -26.84
CA THR A 252 -18.22 -2.33 -27.91
C THR A 252 -19.05 -1.74 -29.04
N THR A 253 -19.59 -0.53 -28.84
CA THR A 253 -20.39 0.19 -29.84
C THR A 253 -19.88 1.63 -30.02
N THR A 254 -20.13 2.20 -31.20
CA THR A 254 -19.80 3.60 -31.47
C THR A 254 -20.65 4.56 -30.63
N GLU A 255 -21.85 4.17 -30.25
CA GLU A 255 -22.74 4.94 -29.38
C GLU A 255 -22.15 5.16 -27.98
N GLN A 256 -21.53 4.12 -27.40
CA GLN A 256 -20.82 4.26 -26.12
C GLN A 256 -19.64 5.23 -26.22
N LEU A 257 -18.93 5.25 -27.36
CA LEU A 257 -17.85 6.20 -27.61
C LEU A 257 -18.38 7.63 -27.81
N ASP A 258 -19.57 7.80 -28.42
CA ASP A 258 -20.24 9.10 -28.52
C ASP A 258 -20.64 9.62 -27.13
N LYS A 259 -21.16 8.73 -26.27
CA LYS A 259 -21.45 9.03 -24.86
C LYS A 259 -20.20 9.58 -24.16
N ALA A 260 -19.06 8.94 -24.35
CA ALA A 260 -17.77 9.38 -23.76
C ALA A 260 -17.34 10.76 -24.24
N ILE A 261 -17.42 11.03 -25.56
CA ILE A 261 -17.06 12.34 -26.13
C ILE A 261 -17.98 13.44 -25.61
N ILE A 262 -19.28 13.20 -25.61
CA ILE A 262 -20.27 14.18 -25.13
C ILE A 262 -20.03 14.48 -23.66
N LEU A 263 -19.79 13.46 -22.82
CA LEU A 263 -19.49 13.63 -21.40
C LEU A 263 -18.23 14.48 -21.19
N LEU A 264 -17.20 14.28 -22.01
CA LEU A 264 -15.95 15.02 -21.94
C LEU A 264 -16.10 16.50 -22.35
N THR A 265 -16.92 16.77 -23.36
CA THR A 265 -17.03 18.09 -23.99
C THR A 265 -18.23 18.92 -23.53
N GLN A 266 -19.21 18.29 -22.88
CA GLN A 266 -20.42 18.95 -22.38
C GLN A 266 -20.08 19.97 -21.30
N ASP A 267 -20.72 21.14 -21.35
CA ASP A 267 -20.68 22.11 -20.26
C ASP A 267 -21.41 21.56 -19.02
N ARG A 268 -20.74 21.59 -17.90
CA ARG A 268 -21.21 21.04 -16.62
C ARG A 268 -22.12 22.03 -15.87
N GLY A 269 -22.24 23.25 -16.34
CA GLY A 269 -23.02 24.31 -15.70
C GLY A 269 -22.36 24.83 -14.42
N LYS A 270 -23.18 25.13 -13.40
CA LYS A 270 -22.68 25.69 -12.13
C LYS A 270 -22.43 24.61 -11.12
N GLY A 271 -21.23 24.62 -10.54
CA GLY A 271 -20.88 23.77 -9.41
C GLY A 271 -21.50 24.20 -8.08
N LYS A 272 -21.22 23.49 -7.00
CA LYS A 272 -21.70 23.80 -5.64
C LYS A 272 -21.38 25.23 -5.18
N GLY A 273 -20.27 25.82 -5.64
CA GLY A 273 -19.85 27.19 -5.34
C GLY A 273 -20.48 28.28 -6.23
N LYS A 274 -21.47 27.94 -7.06
CA LYS A 274 -22.07 28.82 -8.07
C LYS A 274 -21.11 29.29 -9.17
N ASN A 275 -19.90 28.79 -9.21
CA ASN A 275 -18.93 29.05 -10.27
C ASN A 275 -19.27 28.18 -11.49
N GLU A 276 -19.05 28.72 -12.69
CA GLU A 276 -19.14 27.94 -13.91
C GLU A 276 -17.98 26.94 -13.96
N LEU A 277 -18.30 25.66 -14.16
CA LEU A 277 -17.30 24.59 -14.18
C LEU A 277 -16.71 24.36 -15.59
N GLY A 278 -17.39 24.83 -16.64
CA GLY A 278 -17.03 24.54 -18.02
C GLY A 278 -17.12 23.03 -18.35
N SER A 279 -16.47 22.62 -19.43
CA SER A 279 -16.37 21.20 -19.76
C SER A 279 -15.18 20.52 -19.08
N LEU A 280 -15.21 19.18 -18.95
CA LEU A 280 -14.05 18.41 -18.48
C LEU A 280 -12.85 18.61 -19.41
N ALA A 281 -13.09 18.71 -20.73
CA ALA A 281 -12.04 18.96 -21.72
C ALA A 281 -11.33 20.31 -21.52
N ASN A 282 -12.01 21.32 -21.01
CA ASN A 282 -11.41 22.62 -20.72
C ASN A 282 -10.57 22.56 -19.41
N THR A 283 -11.08 21.86 -18.41
CA THR A 283 -10.39 21.73 -17.11
C THR A 283 -9.16 20.83 -17.20
N TYR A 284 -9.24 19.74 -17.96
CA TYR A 284 -8.21 18.69 -18.07
C TYR A 284 -7.74 18.57 -19.54
N SER A 285 -7.25 19.66 -20.11
CA SER A 285 -7.02 19.77 -21.57
C SER A 285 -5.99 18.78 -22.12
N LYS A 286 -5.01 18.36 -21.33
CA LYS A 286 -3.99 17.37 -21.74
C LYS A 286 -4.59 15.98 -21.76
N GLU A 287 -5.18 15.57 -20.65
CA GLU A 287 -5.84 14.26 -20.46
C GLU A 287 -7.00 14.10 -21.47
N ALA A 288 -7.76 15.16 -21.69
CA ALA A 288 -8.85 15.15 -22.66
C ALA A 288 -8.37 14.90 -24.11
N ARG A 289 -7.24 15.48 -24.52
CA ARG A 289 -6.67 15.20 -25.84
C ARG A 289 -6.26 13.73 -26.00
N GLU A 290 -5.62 13.17 -24.99
CA GLU A 290 -5.22 11.76 -24.98
C GLU A 290 -6.45 10.84 -25.04
N LEU A 291 -7.50 11.14 -24.26
CA LEU A 291 -8.75 10.40 -24.26
C LEU A 291 -9.48 10.50 -25.63
N ILE A 292 -9.54 11.68 -26.23
CA ILE A 292 -10.14 11.86 -27.56
C ILE A 292 -9.40 11.03 -28.61
N LEU A 293 -8.07 11.01 -28.58
CA LEU A 293 -7.27 10.18 -29.48
C LEU A 293 -7.57 8.70 -29.28
N LYS A 294 -7.64 8.25 -28.03
CA LYS A 294 -7.97 6.87 -27.67
C LYS A 294 -9.36 6.48 -28.19
N ILE A 295 -10.36 7.33 -27.93
CA ILE A 295 -11.74 7.12 -28.37
C ILE A 295 -11.81 7.03 -29.91
N ASN A 296 -11.15 7.95 -30.62
CA ASN A 296 -11.15 7.97 -32.08
C ASN A 296 -10.47 6.71 -32.67
N ASN A 297 -9.38 6.25 -32.06
CA ASN A 297 -8.74 5.00 -32.48
C ASN A 297 -9.66 3.79 -32.26
N LYS A 298 -10.29 3.70 -31.11
CA LYS A 298 -11.26 2.63 -30.80
C LYS A 298 -12.45 2.65 -31.77
N ARG A 299 -12.97 3.88 -32.08
CA ARG A 299 -14.05 4.04 -33.08
C ARG A 299 -13.67 3.47 -34.43
N ARG A 300 -12.47 3.79 -34.93
CA ARG A 300 -11.97 3.27 -36.21
C ARG A 300 -11.93 1.75 -36.24
N VAL A 301 -11.51 1.13 -35.13
CA VAL A 301 -11.50 -0.34 -35.01
C VAL A 301 -12.93 -0.88 -35.12
N LEU A 302 -13.86 -0.36 -34.29
CA LEU A 302 -15.25 -0.83 -34.29
C LEU A 302 -15.96 -0.62 -35.64
N GLU A 303 -15.69 0.49 -36.34
CA GLU A 303 -16.24 0.75 -37.67
C GLU A 303 -15.67 -0.21 -38.74
N ASN A 304 -14.38 -0.54 -38.65
CA ASN A 304 -13.76 -1.52 -39.57
C ASN A 304 -14.27 -2.92 -39.31
N ASP A 305 -14.37 -3.34 -38.06
CA ASP A 305 -14.91 -4.64 -37.69
C ASP A 305 -16.38 -4.79 -38.15
N GLY A 306 -17.17 -3.71 -37.97
CA GLY A 306 -18.54 -3.66 -38.45
C GLY A 306 -18.68 -3.74 -39.99
N ARG A 307 -17.74 -3.13 -40.73
CA ARG A 307 -17.69 -3.26 -42.21
C ARG A 307 -17.30 -4.68 -42.64
N GLN A 308 -16.32 -5.25 -41.93
CA GLN A 308 -15.87 -6.61 -42.22
C GLN A 308 -16.96 -7.64 -41.93
N ALA A 309 -17.64 -7.51 -40.79
CA ALA A 309 -18.77 -8.38 -40.43
C ALA A 309 -19.92 -8.29 -41.45
N LYS A 310 -20.24 -7.10 -41.99
CA LYS A 310 -21.22 -6.94 -43.07
C LYS A 310 -20.77 -7.61 -44.37
N ALA A 311 -19.51 -7.41 -44.76
CA ALA A 311 -18.97 -8.02 -45.96
C ALA A 311 -18.92 -9.54 -45.86
N ASP A 312 -18.65 -10.10 -44.68
CA ASP A 312 -18.65 -11.54 -44.45
C ASP A 312 -20.08 -12.11 -44.43
N ALA A 313 -21.06 -11.42 -43.87
CA ALA A 313 -22.47 -11.79 -43.94
C ALA A 313 -23.00 -11.77 -45.38
N GLU A 314 -22.65 -10.72 -46.16
CA GLU A 314 -23.02 -10.67 -47.60
C GLU A 314 -22.40 -11.81 -48.39
N LYS A 315 -21.16 -12.24 -48.08
CA LYS A 315 -20.53 -13.41 -48.71
C LYS A 315 -21.24 -14.69 -48.32
N GLU A 316 -21.64 -14.82 -47.06
CA GLU A 316 -22.37 -15.98 -46.56
C GLU A 316 -23.74 -16.11 -47.23
N ASP A 317 -24.47 -14.98 -47.36
CA ASP A 317 -25.74 -14.92 -48.11
C ASP A 317 -25.57 -15.30 -49.58
N VAL A 318 -24.55 -14.77 -50.26
CA VAL A 318 -24.23 -15.10 -51.65
C VAL A 318 -23.85 -16.58 -51.78
N SER A 319 -23.08 -17.15 -50.86
CA SER A 319 -22.71 -18.56 -50.83
C SER A 319 -23.92 -19.46 -50.61
N ALA A 320 -24.86 -19.05 -49.73
CA ALA A 320 -26.10 -19.78 -49.48
C ALA A 320 -26.99 -19.83 -50.73
N ILE A 321 -27.16 -18.68 -51.42
CA ILE A 321 -27.91 -18.57 -52.69
C ILE A 321 -27.25 -19.42 -53.76
N PHE A 322 -25.92 -19.38 -53.89
CA PHE A 322 -25.20 -20.20 -54.85
C PHE A 322 -25.37 -21.71 -54.60
N THR A 323 -25.29 -22.14 -53.33
CA THR A 323 -25.49 -23.51 -52.92
C THR A 323 -26.93 -23.99 -53.23
N GLU A 324 -27.94 -23.14 -53.00
CA GLU A 324 -29.32 -23.43 -53.32
C GLU A 324 -29.52 -23.58 -54.85
N LEU A 325 -28.90 -22.70 -55.64
CA LEU A 325 -28.94 -22.71 -57.08
C LEU A 325 -28.27 -23.96 -57.67
N MET A 326 -27.13 -24.38 -57.15
CA MET A 326 -26.43 -25.61 -57.54
C MET A 326 -27.26 -26.86 -57.21
N THR A 327 -27.92 -26.87 -56.04
CA THR A 327 -28.81 -27.98 -55.66
C THR A 327 -30.02 -28.08 -56.57
N ASP A 328 -30.59 -26.94 -56.98
CA ASP A 328 -31.72 -26.93 -57.94
C ASP A 328 -31.27 -27.38 -59.33
N ILE A 329 -30.06 -27.05 -59.78
CA ILE A 329 -29.49 -27.56 -61.08
C ILE A 329 -29.24 -29.07 -61.00
N ASP A 330 -28.68 -29.55 -59.86
CA ASP A 330 -28.44 -30.99 -59.68
C ASP A 330 -29.75 -31.81 -59.70
N VAL A 331 -30.83 -31.28 -59.10
CA VAL A 331 -32.17 -31.89 -59.12
C VAL A 331 -32.77 -31.88 -60.53
N ALA A 332 -32.58 -30.78 -61.26
CA ALA A 332 -33.05 -30.67 -62.63
C ALA A 332 -32.30 -31.62 -63.61
N THR A 333 -30.99 -31.77 -63.43
CA THR A 333 -30.15 -32.67 -64.24
C THR A 333 -30.36 -34.12 -63.89
N ALA A 334 -30.75 -34.50 -62.68
CA ALA A 334 -31.07 -35.86 -62.27
C ALA A 334 -32.49 -36.33 -62.65
N GLY A 335 -33.27 -35.56 -63.43
CA GLY A 335 -34.56 -35.98 -63.97
C GLY A 335 -35.72 -36.08 -62.98
N GLY A 336 -35.55 -35.46 -61.80
CA GLY A 336 -36.54 -35.52 -60.71
C GLY A 336 -37.48 -34.33 -60.71
N THR A 337 -38.70 -34.46 -61.26
CA THR A 337 -39.78 -33.45 -61.05
C THR A 337 -40.29 -33.44 -59.60
N LYS A 338 -39.67 -32.67 -58.78
CA LYS A 338 -40.24 -32.28 -57.47
C LYS A 338 -40.73 -30.85 -57.56
N THR A 339 -42.03 -30.65 -57.68
CA THR A 339 -42.70 -29.35 -57.52
C THR A 339 -42.50 -28.78 -56.14
N ARG A 340 -41.63 -27.80 -56.00
CA ARG A 340 -41.37 -27.08 -54.75
C ARG A 340 -42.45 -26.00 -54.58
N LYS A 341 -43.34 -26.17 -53.61
CA LYS A 341 -44.28 -25.10 -53.18
C LYS A 341 -43.48 -23.94 -52.57
N ARG A 342 -43.40 -22.80 -53.25
CA ARG A 342 -42.90 -21.56 -52.70
C ARG A 342 -43.84 -21.09 -51.57
N LYS A 343 -43.36 -21.03 -50.36
CA LYS A 343 -44.00 -20.28 -49.29
C LYS A 343 -43.63 -18.81 -49.50
N HIS A 344 -44.56 -18.01 -49.97
CA HIS A 344 -44.49 -16.56 -49.82
C HIS A 344 -44.79 -16.25 -48.36
N THR A 345 -43.84 -15.68 -47.61
CA THR A 345 -44.08 -14.94 -46.37
C THR A 345 -44.18 -13.46 -46.78
N GLU A 346 -45.36 -12.89 -46.53
CA GLU A 346 -45.58 -11.43 -46.53
C GLU A 346 -44.80 -10.75 -45.45
#